data_4d666cbdcdd7fb44d274c5998c4ca4e5
#
_entry.id   4d666cbdcdd7fb44d274c5998c4ca4e5
#
_cell.length_a   1.000
_cell.length_b   1.000
_cell.length_c   1.000
_cell.angle_alpha   90.00
_cell.angle_beta   90.00
_cell.angle_gamma   90.00
#
_symmetry.space_group_name_H-M   'P 1'
#
loop_
_entity.id
_entity.type
_entity.pdbx_description
1 polymer ?
#
loop_
_entity_poly.entity_id
_entity_poly.type
_entity_poly.pdbx_seq_one_letter_code
_entity_poly.pdbx_strand_id
1 'polypeptide(L)'
;YIPIDSTVQSAMAQVVEAANAAGIPVYGSDPVMVKSGALACVSVSNTQLGERSAEMAYDILNGKDVSEVPAEAMSDFQYVCSRAAADALSITLPEDGSVTVIGG
;
A
#
# COMPACT_ATOMS: atom_id res chain seq x y z
N TYR A 1 3.98 -0.13 -12.50
CA TYR A 1 3.23 -0.59 -11.31
C TYR A 1 3.59 -2.01 -10.94
N ILE A 2 3.88 -2.23 -9.66
CA ILE A 2 4.24 -3.54 -9.11
C ILE A 2 3.08 -4.06 -8.27
N PRO A 3 2.39 -5.14 -8.68
CA PRO A 3 1.34 -5.75 -7.87
C PRO A 3 1.94 -6.47 -6.65
N ILE A 4 1.08 -6.81 -5.71
CA ILE A 4 1.50 -7.52 -4.51
C ILE A 4 1.96 -8.94 -4.89
N ASP A 5 3.25 -9.21 -4.70
CA ASP A 5 3.89 -10.48 -5.02
C ASP A 5 5.15 -10.62 -4.16
N SER A 6 5.26 -11.72 -3.42
CA SER A 6 6.37 -11.93 -2.49
C SER A 6 7.72 -12.09 -3.19
N THR A 7 7.73 -12.66 -4.38
CA THR A 7 8.96 -12.83 -5.16
C THR A 7 9.50 -11.48 -5.64
N VAL A 8 8.62 -10.65 -6.21
CA VAL A 8 8.99 -9.30 -6.65
C VAL A 8 9.35 -8.41 -5.46
N GLN A 9 8.59 -8.53 -4.36
CA GLN A 9 8.85 -7.76 -3.14
C GLN A 9 10.24 -8.05 -2.56
N SER A 10 10.71 -9.29 -2.63
CA SER A 10 12.06 -9.66 -2.19
C SER A 10 13.16 -9.06 -3.06
N ALA A 11 12.86 -8.68 -4.29
CA ALA A 11 13.79 -8.09 -5.26
C ALA A 11 13.56 -6.58 -5.46
N MET A 12 12.76 -5.92 -4.62
CA MET A 12 12.37 -4.51 -4.78
C MET A 12 13.57 -3.57 -4.87
N ALA A 13 14.63 -3.79 -4.11
CA ALA A 13 15.81 -2.95 -4.15
C ALA A 13 16.44 -2.91 -5.56
N GLN A 14 16.52 -4.04 -6.21
CA GLN A 14 17.06 -4.15 -7.58
C GLN A 14 16.14 -3.50 -8.61
N VAL A 15 14.83 -3.68 -8.47
CA VAL A 15 13.84 -3.06 -9.34
C VAL A 15 13.90 -1.54 -9.23
N VAL A 16 13.96 -1.03 -8.00
CA VAL A 16 14.04 0.42 -7.72
C VAL A 16 15.35 1.01 -8.26
N GLU A 17 16.48 0.34 -8.07
CA GLU A 17 17.77 0.79 -8.59
C GLU A 17 17.75 0.92 -10.12
N ALA A 18 17.24 -0.10 -10.80
CA ALA A 18 17.14 -0.09 -12.27
C ALA A 18 16.18 1.01 -12.76
N ALA A 19 15.04 1.18 -12.10
CA ALA A 19 14.05 2.18 -12.46
C ALA A 19 14.59 3.61 -12.21
N ASN A 20 15.27 3.86 -11.10
CA ASN A 20 15.85 5.15 -10.79
C ASN A 20 16.97 5.51 -11.78
N ALA A 21 17.78 4.56 -12.18
CA ALA A 21 18.81 4.76 -13.21
C ALA A 21 18.20 5.16 -14.57
N ALA A 22 17.00 4.68 -14.85
CA ALA A 22 16.26 5.02 -16.07
C ALA A 22 15.33 6.25 -15.91
N GLY A 23 15.25 6.84 -14.72
CA GLY A 23 14.34 7.96 -14.44
C GLY A 23 12.86 7.58 -14.45
N ILE A 24 12.54 6.32 -14.13
CA ILE A 24 11.19 5.79 -14.18
C ILE A 24 10.65 5.66 -12.75
N PRO A 25 9.49 6.27 -12.42
CA PRO A 25 8.88 6.09 -11.11
C PRO A 25 8.31 4.68 -10.94
N VAL A 26 8.47 4.11 -9.72
CA VAL A 26 7.93 2.80 -9.36
C VAL A 26 6.74 3.00 -8.43
N TYR A 27 5.60 2.46 -8.82
CA TYR A 27 4.39 2.45 -8.00
C TYR A 27 4.16 1.04 -7.46
N GLY A 28 4.04 0.93 -6.15
CA GLY A 28 3.77 -0.33 -5.48
C GLY A 28 2.30 -0.49 -5.11
N SER A 29 1.97 -1.63 -4.57
CA SER A 29 0.63 -1.98 -4.08
C SER A 29 0.54 -2.04 -2.56
N ASP A 30 1.66 -1.86 -1.87
CA ASP A 30 1.76 -1.98 -0.41
C ASP A 30 2.78 -0.99 0.15
N PRO A 31 2.55 -0.41 1.35
CA PRO A 31 3.49 0.51 1.99
C PRO A 31 4.90 -0.07 2.21
N VAL A 32 5.03 -1.39 2.34
CA VAL A 32 6.33 -2.04 2.45
C VAL A 32 7.17 -1.82 1.20
N MET A 33 6.54 -1.82 0.02
CA MET A 33 7.23 -1.52 -1.24
C MET A 33 7.74 -0.07 -1.30
N VAL A 34 6.96 0.87 -0.75
CA VAL A 34 7.38 2.28 -0.63
C VAL A 34 8.56 2.42 0.33
N LYS A 35 8.55 1.70 1.45
CA LYS A 35 9.70 1.65 2.37
C LYS A 35 10.95 1.05 1.71
N SER A 36 10.77 0.18 0.73
CA SER A 36 11.85 -0.42 -0.05
C SER A 36 12.31 0.43 -1.24
N GLY A 37 11.73 1.62 -1.42
CA GLY A 37 12.18 2.60 -2.40
C GLY A 37 11.20 2.92 -3.53
N ALA A 38 10.03 2.28 -3.60
CA ALA A 38 8.99 2.69 -4.54
C ALA A 38 8.53 4.12 -4.24
N LEU A 39 8.12 4.85 -5.28
CA LEU A 39 7.70 6.24 -5.14
C LEU A 39 6.42 6.37 -4.32
N ALA A 40 5.43 5.57 -4.65
CA ALA A 40 4.12 5.67 -4.02
C ALA A 40 3.33 4.37 -4.10
N CYS A 41 2.33 4.25 -3.24
CA CYS A 41 1.31 3.22 -3.34
C CYS A 41 -0.06 3.75 -2.91
N VAL A 42 -1.09 3.07 -3.38
CA VAL A 42 -2.46 3.17 -2.86
C VAL A 42 -2.81 1.82 -2.25
N SER A 43 -3.16 1.79 -0.98
CA SER A 43 -3.45 0.55 -0.26
C SER A 43 -4.58 0.73 0.73
N VAL A 44 -5.01 -0.38 1.32
CA VAL A 44 -5.91 -0.36 2.47
C VAL A 44 -5.11 -0.61 3.74
N SER A 45 -5.64 -0.16 4.88
CA SER A 45 -5.03 -0.46 6.18
C SER A 45 -5.24 -1.94 6.52
N ASN A 46 -4.14 -2.67 6.70
CA ASN A 46 -4.19 -4.06 7.14
C ASN A 46 -4.83 -4.19 8.54
N THR A 47 -4.63 -3.19 9.41
CA THR A 47 -5.26 -3.13 10.72
C THR A 47 -6.78 -3.02 10.60
N GLN A 48 -7.28 -2.08 9.79
CA GLN A 48 -8.73 -1.94 9.56
C GLN A 48 -9.31 -3.18 8.89
N LEU A 49 -8.60 -3.78 7.95
CA LEU A 49 -9.01 -5.01 7.30
C LEU A 49 -9.15 -6.16 8.31
N GLY A 50 -8.18 -6.31 9.21
CA GLY A 50 -8.22 -7.28 10.30
C GLY A 50 -9.36 -7.03 11.28
N GLU A 51 -9.57 -5.79 11.69
CA GLU A 51 -10.67 -5.40 12.59
C GLU A 51 -12.03 -5.72 11.97
N ARG A 52 -12.23 -5.37 10.70
CA ARG A 52 -13.49 -5.66 10.00
C ARG A 52 -13.72 -7.16 9.84
N SER A 53 -12.68 -7.93 9.52
CA SER A 53 -12.75 -9.40 9.44
C SER A 53 -13.13 -10.02 10.78
N ALA A 54 -12.59 -9.50 11.87
CA ALA A 54 -12.92 -9.96 13.23
C ALA A 54 -14.39 -9.66 13.59
N GLU A 55 -14.91 -8.48 13.23
CA GLU A 55 -16.32 -8.13 13.44
C GLU A 55 -17.25 -9.09 12.67
N MET A 56 -16.94 -9.39 11.43
CA MET A 56 -17.70 -10.32 10.61
C MET A 56 -17.70 -11.74 11.21
N ALA A 57 -16.54 -12.21 11.66
CA ALA A 57 -16.40 -13.51 12.32
C ALA A 57 -17.19 -13.55 13.65
N TYR A 58 -17.12 -12.48 14.43
CA TYR A 58 -17.87 -12.33 15.68
C TYR A 58 -19.38 -12.44 15.45
N ASP A 59 -19.91 -11.76 14.43
CA ASP A 59 -21.34 -11.81 14.09
C ASP A 59 -21.77 -13.24 13.76
N ILE A 60 -20.98 -13.96 12.96
CA ILE A 60 -21.27 -15.36 12.60
C ILE A 60 -21.23 -16.26 13.83
N LEU A 61 -20.24 -16.11 14.70
CA LEU A 61 -20.10 -16.90 15.93
C LEU A 61 -21.23 -16.64 16.92
N ASN A 62 -21.87 -15.47 16.87
CA ASN A 62 -23.03 -15.10 17.69
C ASN A 62 -24.39 -15.45 17.04
N GLY A 63 -24.39 -16.28 16.01
CA GLY A 63 -25.60 -16.85 15.43
C GLY A 63 -26.13 -16.15 14.19
N LYS A 64 -25.43 -15.13 13.66
CA LYS A 64 -25.79 -14.51 12.39
C LYS A 64 -25.50 -15.50 11.25
N ASP A 65 -26.44 -15.64 10.32
CA ASP A 65 -26.27 -16.53 9.18
C ASP A 65 -25.15 -16.00 8.26
N VAL A 66 -24.32 -16.89 7.72
CA VAL A 66 -23.23 -16.53 6.79
C VAL A 66 -23.77 -15.77 5.57
N SER A 67 -24.98 -16.11 5.10
CA SER A 67 -25.62 -15.40 3.98
C SER A 67 -25.95 -13.93 4.30
N GLU A 68 -26.02 -13.55 5.58
CA GLU A 68 -26.23 -12.17 6.03
C GLU A 68 -24.92 -11.39 6.24
N VAL A 69 -23.78 -12.05 6.04
CA VAL A 69 -22.42 -11.46 6.15
C VAL A 69 -21.72 -11.62 4.81
N PRO A 70 -22.08 -10.79 3.81
CA PRO A 70 -21.50 -10.91 2.47
C PRO A 70 -20.02 -10.50 2.45
N ALA A 71 -19.30 -10.96 1.44
CA ALA A 71 -17.96 -10.49 1.15
C ALA A 71 -17.99 -8.97 0.94
N GLU A 72 -16.98 -8.28 1.49
CA GLU A 72 -16.92 -6.82 1.55
C GLU A 72 -15.54 -6.34 1.11
N ALA A 73 -15.50 -5.33 0.25
CA ALA A 73 -14.26 -4.66 -0.12
C ALA A 73 -14.07 -3.41 0.75
N MET A 74 -12.82 -3.16 1.17
CA MET A 74 -12.48 -1.93 1.89
C MET A 74 -12.57 -0.74 0.94
N SER A 75 -13.14 0.37 1.44
CA SER A 75 -13.30 1.61 0.67
C SER A 75 -12.39 2.74 1.15
N ASP A 76 -11.78 2.61 2.33
CA ASP A 76 -10.85 3.59 2.88
C ASP A 76 -9.44 3.30 2.40
N PHE A 77 -8.95 4.10 1.47
CA PHE A 77 -7.62 3.95 0.90
C PHE A 77 -6.61 4.86 1.60
N GLN A 78 -5.40 4.33 1.73
CA GLN A 78 -4.23 5.07 2.19
C GLN A 78 -3.33 5.38 0.99
N TYR A 79 -2.85 6.60 0.93
CA TYR A 79 -1.90 7.07 -0.07
C TYR A 79 -0.56 7.29 0.62
N VAL A 80 0.45 6.52 0.25
CA VAL A 80 1.78 6.58 0.87
C VAL A 80 2.81 6.89 -0.20
N CYS A 81 3.69 7.85 0.07
CA CYS A 81 4.75 8.28 -0.83
C CYS A 81 6.11 8.27 -0.14
N SER A 82 7.17 8.05 -0.89
CA SER A 82 8.54 8.17 -0.43
C SER A 82 9.14 9.51 -0.82
N ARG A 83 9.59 10.29 0.16
CA ARG A 83 10.30 11.54 -0.12
C ARG A 83 11.62 11.29 -0.82
N ALA A 84 12.38 10.30 -0.37
CA ALA A 84 13.68 9.98 -0.98
C ALA A 84 13.53 9.61 -2.46
N ALA A 85 12.52 8.82 -2.82
CA ALA A 85 12.25 8.45 -4.20
C ALA A 85 11.79 9.65 -5.04
N ALA A 86 10.95 10.52 -4.47
CA ALA A 86 10.50 11.74 -5.12
C ALA A 86 11.67 12.69 -5.40
N ASP A 87 12.56 12.87 -4.43
CA ASP A 87 13.74 13.73 -4.58
C ASP A 87 14.69 13.18 -5.66
N ALA A 88 14.91 11.86 -5.68
CA ALA A 88 15.75 11.21 -6.69
C ALA A 88 15.21 11.37 -8.12
N LEU A 89 13.89 11.47 -8.27
CA LEU A 89 13.19 11.63 -9.55
C LEU A 89 12.81 13.09 -9.84
N SER A 90 13.17 14.03 -8.96
CA SER A 90 12.80 15.45 -9.06
C SER A 90 11.29 15.68 -9.13
N ILE A 91 10.53 14.89 -8.36
CA ILE A 91 9.07 14.97 -8.29
C ILE A 91 8.68 15.74 -7.02
N THR A 92 7.75 16.68 -7.16
CA THR A 92 7.18 17.42 -6.03
C THR A 92 6.00 16.65 -5.46
N LEU A 93 6.04 16.36 -4.15
CA LEU A 93 4.94 15.69 -3.45
C LEU A 93 3.90 16.70 -2.96
N PRO A 94 2.61 16.30 -2.86
CA PRO A 94 1.59 17.14 -2.23
C PRO A 94 1.92 17.42 -0.75
N GLU A 95 1.68 18.64 -0.31
CA GLU A 95 1.92 19.07 1.07
C GLU A 95 0.61 19.35 1.84
N ASP A 96 -0.52 19.01 1.24
CA ASP A 96 -1.86 19.28 1.78
C ASP A 96 -2.36 18.23 2.78
N GLY A 97 -1.54 17.22 3.11
CA GLY A 97 -1.90 16.11 4.00
C GLY A 97 -2.71 15.00 3.33
N SER A 98 -2.93 15.07 2.02
CA SER A 98 -3.66 14.02 1.28
C SER A 98 -2.88 12.72 1.16
N VAL A 99 -1.57 12.75 1.35
CA VAL A 99 -0.68 11.60 1.30
C VAL A 99 0.17 11.49 2.57
N THR A 100 0.47 10.26 2.97
CA THR A 100 1.45 10.01 4.03
C THR A 100 2.82 9.93 3.40
N VAL A 101 3.74 10.81 3.81
CA VAL A 101 5.11 10.84 3.30
C VAL A 101 6.03 10.13 4.27
N ILE A 102 6.81 9.17 3.77
CA ILE A 102 7.81 8.42 4.53
C ILE A 102 9.19 8.58 3.90
N GLY A 103 10.23 8.34 4.66
CA GLY A 103 11.61 8.40 4.18
C GLY A 103 12.04 9.85 3.94
N GLY A 104 12.64 10.44 4.89
CA GLY A 104 13.06 11.84 4.88
C GLY A 104 14.43 12.09 4.39
#